data_1571284634d54d78e6c878b58fabb0fb
#
_entry.id   1571284634d54d78e6c878b58fabb0fb
#
_cell.length_a   1.000
_cell.length_b   1.000
_cell.length_c   1.000
_cell.angle_alpha   90.00
_cell.angle_beta   90.00
_cell.angle_gamma   90.00
#
_symmetry.space_group_name_H-M   'P 1'
#
loop_
_entity.id
_entity.type
_entity.pdbx_description
1 polymer ?
#
loop_
_entity_poly.entity_id
_entity_poly.type
_entity_poly.pdbx_seq_one_letter_code
_entity_poly.pdbx_strand_id
1 'polypeptide(L)'
;MTDPVTVNPELERQAPAAVSMCPAGEAFPLPGAADYRSEYERLAALVEQERRKGREIVVVMGVGFVGAVMAGVIADSLDRKTGQPGKFVIGMQRPSSRSYWKIPYLNRGAAPVEAEDPEVAPLIRRCVLEKKTLTATFTYDALSLADVVVVDVQCDYHKETFGNVRQGHADIAALEDSLKVIGEQIGPECMVLIETTVPPGTTEYVAYPIIKKAFEQRGLNGVEPLLAHSFERVMPGRNYVASIRDFWRVCSGITPAARERVTTFLSEILNVEKFPLTVLDRPIESETCKIVENSYRATILAFLDEWSLFAERNGVDLIKVTEAIKVRPTHANMIFPGPGIGGYCLPKDGGLGVWAYNTLMGFEDDIFKITPLAIDINDTRGLHVAQLVRDALRNMGKIVAASKISVLGASYREDVGDTRYSGSEVIVRKLTEMGGDVEVHDPYVTHWWELEKQESYPAPGHSLARFFRNQDKLAHTRVAKSLDAALQSADAVVLAVRHQAYLDLDPERVVAMIGGPAAIIDCFGMLDDASIRRYFELGCEVKGLGRGHVKRIKDQVRNPC
;
A
#
# COMPACT_ATOMS: atom_id res chain seq x y z
N MET A 1 23.51 -64.73 -11.22
CA MET A 1 23.45 -64.60 -9.76
C MET A 1 24.14 -63.29 -9.44
N THR A 2 23.39 -62.22 -9.30
CA THR A 2 23.87 -60.90 -8.88
C THR A 2 23.05 -60.52 -7.64
N ASP A 3 23.74 -60.31 -6.54
CA ASP A 3 23.16 -60.01 -5.23
C ASP A 3 22.38 -58.71 -5.22
N PRO A 4 21.28 -58.58 -4.45
CA PRO A 4 20.53 -57.36 -4.30
C PRO A 4 21.27 -56.39 -3.38
N VAL A 5 21.49 -55.17 -3.88
CA VAL A 5 22.03 -54.05 -3.08
C VAL A 5 21.01 -53.71 -2.01
N THR A 6 21.35 -53.98 -0.76
CA THR A 6 20.62 -53.50 0.42
C THR A 6 20.79 -52.00 0.55
N VAL A 7 19.69 -51.25 0.31
CA VAL A 7 19.59 -49.84 0.58
C VAL A 7 19.44 -49.64 2.10
N ASN A 8 20.35 -48.90 2.69
CA ASN A 8 20.39 -48.60 4.11
C ASN A 8 19.25 -47.59 4.47
N PRO A 9 18.30 -47.90 5.39
CA PRO A 9 17.13 -47.07 5.68
C PRO A 9 17.41 -45.87 6.58
N GLU A 10 18.64 -45.52 6.93
CA GLU A 10 18.94 -44.48 7.92
C GLU A 10 19.36 -43.10 7.35
N LEU A 11 19.11 -42.80 6.08
CA LEU A 11 19.48 -41.51 5.47
C LEU A 11 18.31 -40.71 4.84
N GLU A 12 17.09 -40.90 5.32
CA GLU A 12 16.09 -39.83 5.17
C GLU A 12 16.36 -38.75 6.24
N ARG A 13 17.38 -37.94 6.03
CA ARG A 13 17.47 -36.62 6.66
C ARG A 13 16.24 -35.84 6.20
N GLN A 14 15.23 -35.75 7.08
CA GLN A 14 14.11 -34.86 6.90
C GLN A 14 14.67 -33.47 6.55
N ALA A 15 14.36 -32.99 5.36
CA ALA A 15 14.64 -31.61 5.01
C ALA A 15 14.02 -30.71 6.11
N PRO A 16 14.72 -29.70 6.60
CA PRO A 16 14.16 -28.83 7.63
C PRO A 16 12.79 -28.36 7.21
N ALA A 17 11.78 -28.53 8.08
CA ALA A 17 10.42 -28.11 7.80
C ALA A 17 10.45 -26.64 7.35
N ALA A 18 9.83 -26.34 6.21
CA ALA A 18 9.74 -24.97 5.75
C ALA A 18 9.05 -24.11 6.82
N VAL A 19 9.62 -22.96 7.15
CA VAL A 19 9.13 -22.09 8.22
C VAL A 19 8.69 -20.73 7.66
N SER A 20 7.72 -20.11 8.32
CA SER A 20 7.32 -18.73 8.09
C SER A 20 7.82 -17.87 9.26
N MET A 21 8.56 -16.81 8.95
CA MET A 21 9.10 -15.88 9.95
C MET A 21 8.22 -14.65 10.05
N CYS A 22 7.87 -14.22 11.25
CA CYS A 22 7.23 -12.93 11.46
C CYS A 22 8.28 -11.80 11.51
N PRO A 23 7.87 -10.50 11.39
CA PRO A 23 8.78 -9.36 11.48
C PRO A 23 9.60 -9.31 12.78
N ALA A 24 9.07 -9.85 13.89
CA ALA A 24 9.77 -9.94 15.17
C ALA A 24 10.77 -11.10 15.26
N GLY A 25 10.94 -11.89 14.18
CA GLY A 25 11.88 -13.02 14.13
C GLY A 25 11.35 -14.34 14.73
N GLU A 26 10.06 -14.43 15.10
CA GLU A 26 9.44 -15.67 15.55
C GLU A 26 9.16 -16.59 14.35
N ALA A 27 9.57 -17.87 14.45
CA ALA A 27 9.44 -18.88 13.39
C ALA A 27 8.20 -19.76 13.61
N PHE A 28 7.44 -19.98 12.54
CA PHE A 28 6.24 -20.81 12.52
C PHE A 28 6.40 -21.91 11.47
N PRO A 29 6.43 -23.21 11.86
CA PRO A 29 6.46 -24.32 10.91
C PRO A 29 5.23 -24.28 9.99
N LEU A 30 5.44 -24.50 8.69
CA LEU A 30 4.32 -24.60 7.75
C LEU A 30 3.50 -25.87 8.02
N PRO A 31 2.15 -25.82 7.81
CA PRO A 31 1.28 -26.99 8.04
C PRO A 31 1.58 -28.11 7.07
N GLY A 32 1.60 -29.34 7.57
CA GLY A 32 1.67 -30.56 6.77
C GLY A 32 0.28 -31.07 6.35
N ALA A 33 0.25 -32.12 5.53
CA ALA A 33 -1.01 -32.66 4.97
C ALA A 33 -2.03 -33.10 6.06
N ALA A 34 -1.57 -33.62 7.20
CA ALA A 34 -2.44 -34.05 8.29
C ALA A 34 -3.14 -32.85 8.99
N ASP A 35 -2.46 -31.70 9.03
CA ASP A 35 -2.97 -30.51 9.70
C ASP A 35 -4.21 -29.95 9.01
N TYR A 36 -4.31 -30.06 7.67
CA TYR A 36 -5.45 -29.55 6.89
C TYR A 36 -6.75 -30.22 7.30
N ARG A 37 -6.75 -31.54 7.47
CA ARG A 37 -7.95 -32.28 7.86
C ARG A 37 -8.40 -31.94 9.27
N SER A 38 -7.48 -31.94 10.23
CA SER A 38 -7.79 -31.59 11.61
C SER A 38 -8.28 -30.15 11.75
N GLU A 39 -7.72 -29.23 10.97
CA GLU A 39 -8.13 -27.82 10.94
C GLU A 39 -9.55 -27.67 10.37
N TYR A 40 -9.89 -28.38 9.29
CA TYR A 40 -11.24 -28.36 8.74
C TYR A 40 -12.26 -28.92 9.75
N GLU A 41 -11.99 -30.07 10.39
CA GLU A 41 -12.85 -30.66 11.41
C GLU A 41 -13.08 -29.68 12.58
N ARG A 42 -12.03 -29.02 13.03
CA ARG A 42 -12.11 -27.95 14.05
C ARG A 42 -13.03 -26.81 13.61
N LEU A 43 -12.86 -26.31 12.40
CA LEU A 43 -13.65 -25.18 11.84
C LEU A 43 -15.12 -25.58 11.66
N ALA A 44 -15.39 -26.77 11.12
CA ALA A 44 -16.76 -27.26 10.91
C ALA A 44 -17.54 -27.34 12.23
N ALA A 45 -16.90 -27.91 13.28
CA ALA A 45 -17.52 -27.96 14.61
C ALA A 45 -17.77 -26.55 15.20
N LEU A 46 -16.85 -25.63 15.01
CA LEU A 46 -16.96 -24.25 15.48
C LEU A 46 -18.08 -23.51 14.73
N VAL A 47 -18.12 -23.63 13.40
CA VAL A 47 -19.15 -23.01 12.55
C VAL A 47 -20.55 -23.50 12.93
N GLU A 48 -20.71 -24.81 13.19
CA GLU A 48 -21.99 -25.35 13.63
C GLU A 48 -22.45 -24.71 14.96
N GLN A 49 -21.53 -24.51 15.91
CA GLN A 49 -21.84 -23.80 17.17
C GLN A 49 -22.25 -22.36 16.94
N GLU A 50 -21.56 -21.65 16.02
CA GLU A 50 -21.84 -20.24 15.74
C GLU A 50 -23.15 -20.06 14.97
N ARG A 51 -23.49 -20.98 14.04
CA ARG A 51 -24.78 -21.02 13.36
C ARG A 51 -25.95 -21.24 14.32
N ARG A 52 -25.77 -22.06 15.36
CA ARG A 52 -26.79 -22.24 16.43
C ARG A 52 -27.03 -20.96 17.23
N LYS A 53 -26.07 -20.01 17.25
CA LYS A 53 -26.23 -18.67 17.84
C LYS A 53 -26.87 -17.67 16.87
N GLY A 54 -27.23 -18.09 15.64
CA GLY A 54 -27.80 -17.24 14.59
C GLY A 54 -26.77 -16.37 13.87
N ARG A 55 -25.48 -16.70 13.96
CA ARG A 55 -24.41 -15.94 13.30
C ARG A 55 -24.23 -16.37 11.85
N GLU A 56 -24.09 -15.41 10.96
CA GLU A 56 -23.68 -15.60 9.58
C GLU A 56 -22.17 -15.84 9.51
N ILE A 57 -21.74 -16.77 8.67
CA ILE A 57 -20.34 -17.18 8.54
C ILE A 57 -19.69 -16.43 7.38
N VAL A 58 -18.68 -15.62 7.70
CA VAL A 58 -17.96 -14.81 6.72
C VAL A 58 -16.51 -15.30 6.62
N VAL A 59 -16.08 -15.67 5.43
CA VAL A 59 -14.67 -15.96 5.15
C VAL A 59 -14.02 -14.74 4.50
N VAL A 60 -12.99 -14.18 5.13
CA VAL A 60 -12.17 -13.10 4.53
C VAL A 60 -10.90 -13.72 3.97
N MET A 61 -10.80 -13.75 2.65
CA MET A 61 -9.70 -14.36 1.92
C MET A 61 -8.59 -13.33 1.69
N GLY A 62 -7.48 -13.49 2.41
CA GLY A 62 -6.36 -12.57 2.43
C GLY A 62 -6.34 -11.72 3.71
N VAL A 63 -5.63 -12.19 4.77
CA VAL A 63 -5.43 -11.42 6.01
C VAL A 63 -4.17 -10.54 5.91
N GLY A 64 -4.13 -9.75 4.83
CA GLY A 64 -3.13 -8.73 4.60
C GLY A 64 -3.46 -7.41 5.31
N PHE A 65 -2.91 -6.32 4.76
CA PHE A 65 -3.09 -4.97 5.30
C PHE A 65 -4.58 -4.58 5.38
N VAL A 66 -5.36 -4.75 4.32
CA VAL A 66 -6.80 -4.44 4.31
C VAL A 66 -7.61 -5.56 4.98
N GLY A 67 -7.48 -6.80 4.51
CA GLY A 67 -8.37 -7.89 4.91
C GLY A 67 -8.31 -8.28 6.39
N ALA A 68 -7.18 -8.09 7.08
CA ALA A 68 -7.12 -8.36 8.52
C ALA A 68 -7.97 -7.37 9.32
N VAL A 69 -7.94 -6.08 8.95
CA VAL A 69 -8.73 -5.03 9.64
C VAL A 69 -10.19 -5.13 9.22
N MET A 70 -10.48 -5.42 7.95
CA MET A 70 -11.84 -5.68 7.47
C MET A 70 -12.47 -6.89 8.21
N ALA A 71 -11.71 -7.99 8.36
CA ALA A 71 -12.16 -9.13 9.17
C ALA A 71 -12.49 -8.73 10.62
N GLY A 72 -11.67 -7.87 11.22
CA GLY A 72 -11.93 -7.29 12.54
C GLY A 72 -13.20 -6.44 12.58
N VAL A 73 -13.40 -5.55 11.60
CA VAL A 73 -14.59 -4.69 11.50
C VAL A 73 -15.87 -5.52 11.35
N ILE A 74 -15.85 -6.54 10.47
CA ILE A 74 -16.99 -7.48 10.31
C ILE A 74 -17.27 -8.23 11.61
N ALA A 75 -16.22 -8.77 12.24
CA ALA A 75 -16.35 -9.56 13.47
C ALA A 75 -16.77 -8.73 14.70
N ASP A 76 -16.47 -7.42 14.70
CA ASP A 76 -16.84 -6.50 15.77
C ASP A 76 -18.26 -5.96 15.64
N SER A 77 -18.87 -6.08 14.44
CA SER A 77 -20.21 -5.59 14.16
C SER A 77 -21.28 -6.25 15.04
N LEU A 78 -22.31 -5.49 15.33
CA LEU A 78 -23.45 -5.96 16.12
C LEU A 78 -24.72 -5.90 15.28
N ASP A 79 -25.54 -6.92 15.37
CA ASP A 79 -26.89 -6.87 14.83
C ASP A 79 -27.68 -5.72 15.50
N ARG A 80 -28.24 -4.84 14.70
CA ARG A 80 -28.88 -3.60 15.17
C ARG A 80 -30.13 -3.83 16.00
N LYS A 81 -30.79 -4.99 15.82
CA LYS A 81 -32.03 -5.32 16.53
C LYS A 81 -31.76 -5.95 17.89
N THR A 82 -30.73 -6.81 17.93
CA THR A 82 -30.43 -7.60 19.13
C THR A 82 -29.30 -7.02 19.97
N GLY A 83 -28.45 -6.18 19.37
CA GLY A 83 -27.21 -5.68 20.00
C GLY A 83 -26.16 -6.77 20.23
N GLN A 84 -26.34 -7.96 19.65
CA GLN A 84 -25.41 -9.08 19.76
C GLN A 84 -24.59 -9.26 18.48
N PRO A 85 -23.40 -9.89 18.54
CA PRO A 85 -22.63 -10.20 17.33
C PRO A 85 -23.44 -11.06 16.35
N GLY A 86 -23.71 -10.53 15.15
CA GLY A 86 -24.44 -11.22 14.08
C GLY A 86 -23.56 -11.99 13.10
N LYS A 87 -22.23 -11.83 13.18
CA LYS A 87 -21.26 -12.44 12.25
C LYS A 87 -20.23 -13.27 13.02
N PHE A 88 -19.77 -14.35 12.37
CA PHE A 88 -18.58 -15.08 12.76
C PHE A 88 -17.61 -15.11 11.57
N VAL A 89 -16.37 -14.65 11.77
CA VAL A 89 -15.41 -14.40 10.70
C VAL A 89 -14.28 -15.41 10.76
N ILE A 90 -13.93 -15.97 9.61
CA ILE A 90 -12.77 -16.83 9.40
C ILE A 90 -11.82 -16.09 8.47
N GLY A 91 -10.75 -15.53 9.02
CA GLY A 91 -9.67 -14.96 8.23
C GLY A 91 -8.82 -16.05 7.59
N MET A 92 -8.79 -16.11 6.26
CA MET A 92 -8.08 -17.17 5.53
C MET A 92 -6.82 -16.61 4.85
N GLN A 93 -5.69 -17.31 5.04
CA GLN A 93 -4.43 -16.94 4.44
C GLN A 93 -3.73 -18.19 3.87
N ARG A 94 -3.33 -18.08 2.58
CA ARG A 94 -2.51 -19.14 1.95
C ARG A 94 -1.23 -19.35 2.76
N PRO A 95 -0.91 -20.61 3.15
CA PRO A 95 0.32 -20.90 3.86
C PRO A 95 1.53 -20.77 2.93
N SER A 96 2.45 -19.91 3.30
CA SER A 96 3.73 -19.71 2.62
C SER A 96 4.79 -19.27 3.63
N SER A 97 6.05 -19.36 3.29
CA SER A 97 7.14 -18.84 4.12
C SER A 97 7.00 -17.34 4.44
N ARG A 98 6.27 -16.60 3.61
CA ARG A 98 6.04 -15.14 3.77
C ARG A 98 4.85 -14.80 4.65
N SER A 99 3.81 -15.65 4.71
CA SER A 99 2.51 -15.22 5.21
C SER A 99 1.87 -16.11 6.26
N TYR A 100 2.33 -17.35 6.43
CA TYR A 100 1.70 -18.28 7.37
C TYR A 100 1.72 -17.79 8.82
N TRP A 101 2.77 -17.09 9.24
CA TRP A 101 2.89 -16.50 10.58
C TRP A 101 1.69 -15.63 10.99
N LYS A 102 0.98 -15.07 10.03
CA LYS A 102 -0.21 -14.20 10.27
C LYS A 102 -1.35 -14.97 10.93
N ILE A 103 -1.49 -16.25 10.62
CA ILE A 103 -2.57 -17.10 11.14
C ILE A 103 -2.41 -17.35 12.64
N PRO A 104 -1.30 -17.89 13.15
CA PRO A 104 -1.13 -18.05 14.59
C PRO A 104 -1.09 -16.69 15.33
N TYR A 105 -0.61 -15.62 14.71
CA TYR A 105 -0.68 -14.27 15.29
C TYR A 105 -2.14 -13.85 15.51
N LEU A 106 -2.98 -13.94 14.48
CA LEU A 106 -4.38 -13.58 14.56
C LEU A 106 -5.13 -14.44 15.58
N ASN A 107 -4.89 -15.74 15.60
CA ASN A 107 -5.53 -16.67 16.53
C ASN A 107 -5.15 -16.45 18.02
N ARG A 108 -4.03 -15.79 18.30
CA ARG A 108 -3.69 -15.36 19.67
C ARG A 108 -4.16 -13.94 20.01
N GLY A 109 -4.92 -13.29 19.11
CA GLY A 109 -5.45 -11.95 19.27
C GLY A 109 -4.43 -10.83 19.00
N ALA A 110 -3.34 -11.14 18.29
CA ALA A 110 -2.35 -10.17 17.84
C ALA A 110 -2.66 -9.71 16.40
N ALA A 111 -2.48 -8.42 16.12
CA ALA A 111 -2.67 -7.90 14.77
C ALA A 111 -1.54 -8.42 13.84
N PRO A 112 -1.87 -9.00 12.67
CA PRO A 112 -0.90 -9.50 11.72
C PRO A 112 -0.36 -8.41 10.78
N VAL A 113 -0.59 -7.16 11.12
CA VAL A 113 -0.14 -5.96 10.40
C VAL A 113 0.30 -4.90 11.40
N GLU A 114 1.35 -4.16 11.03
CA GLU A 114 1.75 -2.96 11.75
C GLU A 114 0.91 -1.79 11.24
N ALA A 115 0.39 -0.98 12.15
CA ALA A 115 -0.42 0.19 11.83
C ALA A 115 -0.25 1.26 12.90
N GLU A 116 -0.24 2.51 12.47
CA GLU A 116 -0.16 3.67 13.36
C GLU A 116 -1.48 3.96 14.09
N ASP A 117 -2.56 3.29 13.69
CA ASP A 117 -3.87 3.39 14.34
C ASP A 117 -3.88 2.58 15.64
N PRO A 118 -4.04 3.24 16.79
CA PRO A 118 -4.07 2.55 18.08
C PRO A 118 -5.31 1.64 18.24
N GLU A 119 -6.34 1.75 17.38
CA GLU A 119 -7.55 0.91 17.44
C GLU A 119 -7.33 -0.47 16.82
N VAL A 120 -6.37 -0.68 15.92
CA VAL A 120 -6.20 -1.95 15.18
C VAL A 120 -5.93 -3.13 16.12
N ALA A 121 -4.94 -3.03 17.00
CA ALA A 121 -4.60 -4.12 17.91
C ALA A 121 -5.72 -4.42 18.93
N PRO A 122 -6.36 -3.43 19.60
CA PRO A 122 -7.54 -3.67 20.44
C PRO A 122 -8.72 -4.28 19.69
N LEU A 123 -8.99 -3.88 18.45
CA LEU A 123 -10.05 -4.43 17.61
C LEU A 123 -9.85 -5.94 17.41
N ILE A 124 -8.67 -6.35 16.92
CA ILE A 124 -8.36 -7.76 16.70
C ILE A 124 -8.43 -8.55 18.02
N ARG A 125 -7.81 -8.04 19.07
CA ARG A 125 -7.81 -8.69 20.39
C ARG A 125 -9.23 -8.91 20.91
N ARG A 126 -10.08 -7.90 20.84
CA ARG A 126 -11.48 -7.94 21.29
C ARG A 126 -12.28 -8.98 20.50
N CYS A 127 -12.12 -9.03 19.18
CA CYS A 127 -12.83 -9.98 18.33
C CYS A 127 -12.40 -11.43 18.58
N VAL A 128 -11.10 -11.67 18.77
CA VAL A 128 -10.56 -13.02 18.95
C VAL A 128 -10.76 -13.54 20.37
N LEU A 129 -10.37 -12.77 21.39
CA LEU A 129 -10.28 -13.25 22.77
C LEU A 129 -11.55 -13.00 23.60
N GLU A 130 -12.24 -11.87 23.39
CA GLU A 130 -13.38 -11.45 24.20
C GLU A 130 -14.71 -11.87 23.56
N LYS A 131 -15.00 -11.36 22.34
CA LYS A 131 -16.23 -11.68 21.61
C LYS A 131 -16.24 -13.07 20.99
N LYS A 132 -15.06 -13.63 20.71
CA LYS A 132 -14.84 -14.91 20.03
C LYS A 132 -15.62 -14.98 18.72
N THR A 133 -15.52 -13.90 17.92
CA THR A 133 -16.19 -13.73 16.64
C THR A 133 -15.23 -13.81 15.46
N LEU A 134 -13.92 -13.93 15.72
CA LEU A 134 -12.86 -14.00 14.71
C LEU A 134 -11.91 -15.15 15.01
N THR A 135 -11.62 -15.95 13.99
CA THR A 135 -10.54 -16.95 13.97
C THR A 135 -9.81 -16.89 12.63
N ALA A 136 -8.62 -17.46 12.53
CA ALA A 136 -7.88 -17.55 11.27
C ALA A 136 -7.56 -18.99 10.89
N THR A 137 -7.44 -19.24 9.58
CA THR A 137 -7.13 -20.57 9.04
C THR A 137 -6.23 -20.50 7.80
N PHE A 138 -5.62 -21.64 7.48
CA PHE A 138 -4.80 -21.85 6.29
C PHE A 138 -5.46 -22.78 5.26
N THR A 139 -6.61 -23.40 5.59
CA THR A 139 -7.28 -24.33 4.67
C THR A 139 -8.35 -23.64 3.84
N TYR A 140 -8.31 -23.91 2.53
CA TYR A 140 -9.35 -23.46 1.60
C TYR A 140 -10.70 -24.16 1.80
N ASP A 141 -10.72 -25.34 2.48
CA ASP A 141 -11.95 -26.07 2.77
C ASP A 141 -12.93 -25.24 3.63
N ALA A 142 -12.43 -24.23 4.34
CA ALA A 142 -13.24 -23.25 5.07
C ALA A 142 -14.27 -22.52 4.17
N LEU A 143 -14.00 -22.40 2.86
CA LEU A 143 -14.93 -21.78 1.90
C LEU A 143 -16.26 -22.55 1.78
N SER A 144 -16.24 -23.87 1.97
CA SER A 144 -17.47 -24.69 1.95
C SER A 144 -18.43 -24.38 3.11
N LEU A 145 -17.92 -23.70 4.14
CA LEU A 145 -18.67 -23.31 5.33
C LEU A 145 -19.23 -21.87 5.26
N ALA A 146 -18.85 -21.10 4.23
CA ALA A 146 -19.13 -19.68 4.15
C ALA A 146 -20.56 -19.37 3.66
N ASP A 147 -21.18 -18.35 4.25
CA ASP A 147 -22.36 -17.67 3.73
C ASP A 147 -21.96 -16.44 2.92
N VAL A 148 -20.81 -15.85 3.23
CA VAL A 148 -20.18 -14.75 2.48
C VAL A 148 -18.67 -14.99 2.39
N VAL A 149 -18.11 -14.77 1.22
CA VAL A 149 -16.66 -14.71 0.99
C VAL A 149 -16.28 -13.29 0.59
N VAL A 150 -15.44 -12.63 1.39
CA VAL A 150 -14.83 -11.34 1.06
C VAL A 150 -13.43 -11.61 0.50
N VAL A 151 -13.15 -11.12 -0.71
CA VAL A 151 -11.91 -11.40 -1.43
C VAL A 151 -11.00 -10.19 -1.38
N ASP A 152 -9.96 -10.28 -0.54
CA ASP A 152 -8.87 -9.29 -0.37
C ASP A 152 -7.54 -9.82 -0.90
N VAL A 153 -7.58 -10.47 -2.04
CA VAL A 153 -6.40 -11.00 -2.73
C VAL A 153 -5.76 -9.90 -3.55
N GLN A 154 -4.45 -9.73 -3.38
CA GLN A 154 -3.68 -8.68 -4.02
C GLN A 154 -3.78 -8.76 -5.56
N CYS A 155 -4.01 -7.59 -6.18
CA CYS A 155 -3.91 -7.37 -7.62
C CYS A 155 -2.85 -6.31 -7.88
N ASP A 156 -1.79 -6.67 -8.58
CA ASP A 156 -0.65 -5.80 -8.87
C ASP A 156 -0.65 -5.29 -10.30
N TYR A 157 0.16 -4.25 -10.53
CA TYR A 157 0.48 -3.75 -11.85
C TYR A 157 2.00 -3.70 -12.03
N HIS A 158 2.52 -4.49 -12.95
CA HIS A 158 3.96 -4.55 -13.22
C HIS A 158 4.33 -3.59 -14.34
N LYS A 159 5.10 -2.57 -14.02
CA LYS A 159 5.69 -1.65 -15.00
C LYS A 159 6.97 -2.27 -15.59
N GLU A 160 7.06 -2.34 -16.90
CA GLU A 160 8.24 -2.87 -17.59
C GLU A 160 9.31 -1.81 -17.79
N THR A 161 8.88 -0.55 -17.92
CA THR A 161 9.77 0.60 -18.09
C THR A 161 9.46 1.66 -17.04
N PHE A 162 10.49 2.15 -16.34
CA PHE A 162 10.33 3.22 -15.36
C PHE A 162 9.87 4.52 -16.03
N GLY A 163 8.82 5.13 -15.47
CA GLY A 163 8.22 6.33 -16.03
C GLY A 163 7.44 6.11 -17.33
N ASN A 164 6.97 4.88 -17.58
CA ASN A 164 6.08 4.56 -18.69
C ASN A 164 5.07 3.48 -18.27
N VAL A 165 3.96 3.92 -17.70
CA VAL A 165 2.91 3.02 -17.21
C VAL A 165 2.20 2.25 -18.33
N ARG A 166 2.25 2.73 -19.58
CA ARG A 166 1.67 2.02 -20.73
C ARG A 166 2.40 0.72 -21.05
N GLN A 167 3.71 0.65 -20.75
CA GLN A 167 4.50 -0.56 -20.84
C GLN A 167 4.44 -1.30 -19.51
N GLY A 168 3.31 -2.02 -19.32
CA GLY A 168 3.07 -2.80 -18.12
C GLY A 168 1.83 -3.67 -18.26
N HIS A 169 1.60 -4.52 -17.28
CA HIS A 169 0.46 -5.43 -17.26
C HIS A 169 -0.08 -5.60 -15.84
N ALA A 170 -1.39 -5.84 -15.75
CA ALA A 170 -2.03 -6.23 -14.50
C ALA A 170 -1.70 -7.70 -14.19
N ASP A 171 -1.31 -7.98 -12.95
CA ASP A 171 -1.16 -9.34 -12.43
C ASP A 171 -2.43 -9.72 -11.65
N ILE A 172 -3.31 -10.46 -12.31
CA ILE A 172 -4.56 -10.98 -11.74
C ILE A 172 -4.50 -12.48 -11.48
N ALA A 173 -3.35 -13.13 -11.69
CA ALA A 173 -3.24 -14.59 -11.61
C ALA A 173 -3.61 -15.13 -10.21
N ALA A 174 -3.19 -14.48 -9.15
CA ALA A 174 -3.53 -14.88 -7.78
C ALA A 174 -5.04 -14.75 -7.50
N LEU A 175 -5.69 -13.74 -8.07
CA LEU A 175 -7.14 -13.56 -8.00
C LEU A 175 -7.87 -14.65 -8.78
N GLU A 176 -7.46 -14.94 -10.02
CA GLU A 176 -8.06 -16.02 -10.83
C GLU A 176 -7.96 -17.38 -10.13
N ASP A 177 -6.80 -17.72 -9.58
CA ASP A 177 -6.62 -18.97 -8.84
C ASP A 177 -7.50 -19.02 -7.59
N SER A 178 -7.63 -17.91 -6.88
CA SER A 178 -8.54 -17.80 -5.74
C SER A 178 -10.01 -17.99 -6.15
N LEU A 179 -10.44 -17.38 -7.26
CA LEU A 179 -11.80 -17.50 -7.78
C LEU A 179 -12.14 -18.92 -8.25
N LYS A 180 -11.17 -19.66 -8.82
CA LYS A 180 -11.34 -21.09 -9.14
C LYS A 180 -11.64 -21.91 -7.89
N VAL A 181 -10.82 -21.75 -6.85
CA VAL A 181 -11.00 -22.46 -5.58
C VAL A 181 -12.31 -22.06 -4.90
N ILE A 182 -12.68 -20.77 -4.92
CA ILE A 182 -13.96 -20.28 -4.42
C ILE A 182 -15.11 -21.00 -5.14
N GLY A 183 -15.12 -20.98 -6.49
CA GLY A 183 -16.18 -21.63 -7.27
C GLY A 183 -16.29 -23.14 -7.05
N GLU A 184 -15.17 -23.82 -6.75
CA GLU A 184 -15.14 -25.25 -6.44
C GLU A 184 -15.70 -25.59 -5.05
N GLN A 185 -15.69 -24.66 -4.10
CA GLN A 185 -15.98 -24.93 -2.69
C GLN A 185 -17.30 -24.36 -2.17
N ILE A 186 -17.66 -23.13 -2.57
CA ILE A 186 -18.80 -22.41 -1.97
C ILE A 186 -20.16 -23.04 -2.27
N GLY A 187 -21.12 -22.82 -1.37
CA GLY A 187 -22.53 -23.14 -1.59
C GLY A 187 -23.17 -22.19 -2.62
N PRO A 188 -24.32 -22.61 -3.24
CA PRO A 188 -25.01 -21.82 -4.27
C PRO A 188 -25.56 -20.48 -3.77
N GLU A 189 -25.88 -20.39 -2.46
CA GLU A 189 -26.40 -19.19 -1.81
C GLU A 189 -25.29 -18.28 -1.23
N CYS A 190 -24.01 -18.70 -1.33
CA CYS A 190 -22.90 -17.94 -0.80
C CYS A 190 -22.62 -16.72 -1.68
N MET A 191 -22.57 -15.53 -1.06
CA MET A 191 -22.16 -14.31 -1.76
C MET A 191 -20.66 -14.20 -1.82
N VAL A 192 -20.13 -13.90 -3.00
CA VAL A 192 -18.71 -13.55 -3.20
C VAL A 192 -18.62 -12.04 -3.41
N LEU A 193 -17.93 -11.37 -2.49
CA LEU A 193 -17.67 -9.94 -2.54
C LEU A 193 -16.20 -9.70 -2.87
N ILE A 194 -15.92 -9.20 -4.07
CA ILE A 194 -14.57 -8.75 -4.45
C ILE A 194 -14.35 -7.36 -3.84
N GLU A 195 -13.43 -7.25 -2.88
CA GLU A 195 -13.09 -5.99 -2.21
C GLU A 195 -11.78 -5.39 -2.72
N THR A 196 -10.91 -6.21 -3.25
CA THR A 196 -9.64 -5.79 -3.87
C THR A 196 -9.87 -4.79 -5.00
N THR A 197 -9.00 -3.78 -5.10
CA THR A 197 -8.94 -2.92 -6.29
C THR A 197 -8.48 -3.74 -7.49
N VAL A 198 -9.34 -3.83 -8.49
CA VAL A 198 -9.13 -4.65 -9.69
C VAL A 198 -9.28 -3.81 -10.98
N PRO A 199 -8.74 -4.28 -12.12
CA PRO A 199 -9.02 -3.68 -13.42
C PRO A 199 -10.54 -3.63 -13.70
N PRO A 200 -11.09 -2.52 -14.24
CA PRO A 200 -12.50 -2.45 -14.62
C PRO A 200 -12.94 -3.59 -15.51
N GLY A 201 -14.06 -4.24 -15.17
CA GLY A 201 -14.58 -5.42 -15.86
C GLY A 201 -14.12 -6.76 -15.28
N THR A 202 -13.23 -6.78 -14.29
CA THR A 202 -12.73 -8.04 -13.70
C THR A 202 -13.86 -8.88 -13.11
N THR A 203 -14.80 -8.31 -12.39
CA THR A 203 -15.92 -9.06 -11.81
C THR A 203 -16.80 -9.70 -12.90
N GLU A 204 -17.08 -8.96 -13.97
CA GLU A 204 -17.98 -9.42 -15.03
C GLU A 204 -17.30 -10.37 -16.02
N TYR A 205 -16.07 -10.06 -16.45
CA TYR A 205 -15.40 -10.77 -17.55
C TYR A 205 -14.41 -11.84 -17.08
N VAL A 206 -13.99 -11.81 -15.81
CA VAL A 206 -13.06 -12.81 -15.24
C VAL A 206 -13.74 -13.62 -14.14
N ALA A 207 -14.22 -12.97 -13.08
CA ALA A 207 -14.73 -13.68 -11.91
C ALA A 207 -16.03 -14.45 -12.20
N TYR A 208 -16.97 -13.83 -12.88
CA TYR A 208 -18.25 -14.46 -13.20
C TYR A 208 -18.11 -15.73 -14.05
N PRO A 209 -17.38 -15.73 -15.20
CA PRO A 209 -17.20 -16.94 -15.99
C PRO A 209 -16.49 -18.06 -15.21
N ILE A 210 -15.51 -17.73 -14.38
CA ILE A 210 -14.77 -18.73 -13.57
C ILE A 210 -15.71 -19.41 -12.59
N ILE A 211 -16.45 -18.65 -11.79
CA ILE A 211 -17.34 -19.21 -10.76
C ILE A 211 -18.52 -19.94 -11.41
N LYS A 212 -19.12 -19.39 -12.47
CA LYS A 212 -20.21 -20.00 -13.21
C LYS A 212 -19.81 -21.38 -13.77
N LYS A 213 -18.63 -21.45 -14.42
CA LYS A 213 -18.08 -22.71 -14.93
C LYS A 213 -17.84 -23.75 -13.82
N ALA A 214 -17.32 -23.32 -12.68
CA ALA A 214 -17.12 -24.21 -11.54
C ALA A 214 -18.45 -24.74 -10.98
N PHE A 215 -19.50 -23.90 -10.91
CA PHE A 215 -20.84 -24.32 -10.54
C PHE A 215 -21.41 -25.36 -11.50
N GLU A 216 -21.28 -25.14 -12.81
CA GLU A 216 -21.73 -26.10 -13.82
C GLU A 216 -21.01 -27.44 -13.70
N GLN A 217 -19.69 -27.45 -13.48
CA GLN A 217 -18.88 -28.66 -13.27
C GLN A 217 -19.29 -29.44 -12.01
N ARG A 218 -19.86 -28.77 -11.01
CA ARG A 218 -20.40 -29.37 -9.79
C ARG A 218 -21.90 -29.77 -9.93
N GLY A 219 -22.49 -29.64 -11.12
CA GLY A 219 -23.88 -29.97 -11.36
C GLY A 219 -24.90 -28.90 -10.88
N LEU A 220 -24.43 -27.71 -10.52
CA LEU A 220 -25.26 -26.55 -10.14
C LEU A 220 -25.72 -25.78 -11.39
N ASN A 221 -26.30 -26.50 -12.35
CA ASN A 221 -26.75 -25.93 -13.62
C ASN A 221 -27.90 -24.93 -13.40
N GLY A 222 -27.80 -23.76 -14.01
CA GLY A 222 -28.82 -22.71 -13.92
C GLY A 222 -28.77 -21.87 -12.64
N VAL A 223 -27.86 -22.15 -11.71
CA VAL A 223 -27.62 -21.30 -10.54
C VAL A 223 -26.80 -20.08 -10.95
N GLU A 224 -27.29 -18.89 -10.62
CA GLU A 224 -26.55 -17.64 -10.81
C GLU A 224 -25.74 -17.32 -9.55
N PRO A 225 -24.39 -17.14 -9.69
CA PRO A 225 -23.55 -16.76 -8.55
C PRO A 225 -23.97 -15.41 -7.96
N LEU A 226 -24.06 -15.32 -6.64
CA LEU A 226 -24.20 -14.03 -5.95
C LEU A 226 -22.85 -13.33 -5.89
N LEU A 227 -22.48 -12.67 -6.98
CA LEU A 227 -21.18 -12.02 -7.15
C LEU A 227 -21.33 -10.50 -7.11
N ALA A 228 -20.54 -9.85 -6.28
CA ALA A 228 -20.60 -8.43 -6.03
C ALA A 228 -19.19 -7.81 -5.97
N HIS A 229 -19.11 -6.50 -6.14
CA HIS A 229 -17.91 -5.70 -5.96
C HIS A 229 -18.17 -4.51 -5.04
N SER A 230 -17.22 -4.23 -4.15
CA SER A 230 -17.16 -3.01 -3.34
C SER A 230 -15.73 -2.74 -2.95
N PHE A 231 -15.21 -1.58 -3.25
CA PHE A 231 -13.85 -1.23 -2.86
C PHE A 231 -13.81 -0.45 -1.54
N GLU A 232 -12.69 -0.60 -0.83
CA GLU A 232 -12.38 0.16 0.37
C GLU A 232 -11.80 1.55 0.02
N ARG A 233 -11.83 2.49 0.99
CA ARG A 233 -11.18 3.80 0.92
C ARG A 233 -10.19 3.97 2.08
N VAL A 234 -9.41 2.93 2.32
CA VAL A 234 -8.44 2.88 3.42
C VAL A 234 -7.40 3.99 3.28
N MET A 235 -7.21 4.68 4.37
CA MET A 235 -6.11 5.64 4.54
C MET A 235 -5.18 5.13 5.64
N PRO A 236 -3.96 4.66 5.30
CA PRO A 236 -2.96 4.32 6.29
C PRO A 236 -2.70 5.49 7.25
N GLY A 237 -2.50 5.21 8.53
CA GLY A 237 -2.30 6.20 9.58
C GLY A 237 -3.32 6.06 10.72
N ARG A 238 -3.44 7.09 11.56
CA ARG A 238 -4.15 7.04 12.85
C ARG A 238 -5.66 6.77 12.80
N ASN A 239 -6.30 6.86 11.64
CA ASN A 239 -7.74 6.66 11.45
C ASN A 239 -8.04 5.45 10.55
N TYR A 240 -7.20 4.44 10.57
CA TYR A 240 -7.29 3.31 9.66
C TYR A 240 -8.60 2.52 9.82
N VAL A 241 -8.95 2.10 11.04
CA VAL A 241 -10.21 1.38 11.33
C VAL A 241 -11.41 2.22 10.94
N ALA A 242 -11.39 3.52 11.30
CA ALA A 242 -12.46 4.45 10.95
C ALA A 242 -12.61 4.60 9.42
N SER A 243 -11.52 4.58 8.65
CA SER A 243 -11.57 4.68 7.18
C SER A 243 -12.23 3.46 6.51
N ILE A 244 -12.30 2.32 7.20
CA ILE A 244 -13.05 1.13 6.75
C ILE A 244 -14.50 1.20 7.21
N ARG A 245 -14.75 1.45 8.50
CA ARG A 245 -16.06 1.36 9.14
C ARG A 245 -16.92 2.62 8.95
N ASP A 246 -16.31 3.79 9.04
CA ASP A 246 -16.97 5.09 9.14
C ASP A 246 -16.68 5.96 7.90
N PHE A 247 -16.89 5.41 6.71
CA PHE A 247 -16.64 6.12 5.45
C PHE A 247 -17.63 5.71 4.37
N TRP A 248 -17.84 6.59 3.38
CA TRP A 248 -18.72 6.31 2.23
C TRP A 248 -18.17 5.13 1.42
N ARG A 249 -19.03 4.18 1.11
CA ARG A 249 -18.72 3.00 0.29
C ARG A 249 -19.52 3.01 -1.00
N VAL A 250 -18.93 2.42 -2.04
CA VAL A 250 -19.59 2.15 -3.31
C VAL A 250 -19.69 0.63 -3.45
N CYS A 251 -20.85 0.13 -3.85
CA CYS A 251 -21.04 -1.30 -4.11
C CYS A 251 -21.93 -1.54 -5.34
N SER A 252 -21.84 -2.74 -5.87
CA SER A 252 -22.61 -3.20 -7.02
C SER A 252 -22.72 -4.72 -7.01
N GLY A 253 -23.63 -5.28 -7.78
CA GLY A 253 -23.79 -6.72 -7.94
C GLY A 253 -24.07 -7.09 -9.38
N ILE A 254 -23.64 -8.27 -9.80
CA ILE A 254 -23.78 -8.74 -11.18
C ILE A 254 -25.27 -9.01 -11.54
N THR A 255 -26.09 -9.31 -10.54
CA THR A 255 -27.53 -9.47 -10.63
C THR A 255 -28.23 -8.57 -9.61
N PRO A 256 -29.55 -8.29 -9.77
CA PRO A 256 -30.32 -7.58 -8.75
C PRO A 256 -30.24 -8.25 -7.37
N ALA A 257 -30.29 -9.59 -7.31
CA ALA A 257 -30.17 -10.35 -6.07
C ALA A 257 -28.80 -10.18 -5.41
N ALA A 258 -27.70 -10.24 -6.17
CA ALA A 258 -26.35 -9.99 -5.67
C ALA A 258 -26.20 -8.55 -5.16
N ARG A 259 -26.79 -7.58 -5.85
CA ARG A 259 -26.77 -6.16 -5.46
C ARG A 259 -27.53 -5.92 -4.15
N GLU A 260 -28.72 -6.51 -4.00
CA GLU A 260 -29.49 -6.44 -2.75
C GLU A 260 -28.72 -7.11 -1.60
N ARG A 261 -28.13 -8.27 -1.87
CA ARG A 261 -27.38 -9.05 -0.86
C ARG A 261 -26.15 -8.29 -0.35
N VAL A 262 -25.34 -7.69 -1.25
CA VAL A 262 -24.17 -6.90 -0.84
C VAL A 262 -24.58 -5.62 -0.12
N THR A 263 -25.65 -4.96 -0.55
CA THR A 263 -26.17 -3.75 0.11
C THR A 263 -26.61 -4.06 1.54
N THR A 264 -27.31 -5.17 1.75
CA THR A 264 -27.70 -5.64 3.08
C THR A 264 -26.48 -5.94 3.94
N PHE A 265 -25.56 -6.75 3.44
CA PHE A 265 -24.35 -7.14 4.16
C PHE A 265 -23.50 -5.93 4.60
N LEU A 266 -23.21 -5.00 3.68
CA LEU A 266 -22.44 -3.80 4.00
C LEU A 266 -23.20 -2.87 4.97
N SER A 267 -24.51 -2.79 4.87
CA SER A 267 -25.33 -1.99 5.80
C SER A 267 -25.32 -2.53 7.22
N GLU A 268 -25.11 -3.83 7.42
CA GLU A 268 -25.03 -4.46 8.73
C GLU A 268 -23.68 -4.24 9.43
N ILE A 269 -22.61 -4.03 8.67
CA ILE A 269 -21.23 -3.97 9.19
C ILE A 269 -20.64 -2.56 9.20
N LEU A 270 -21.17 -1.63 8.39
CA LEU A 270 -20.68 -0.26 8.25
C LEU A 270 -21.63 0.76 8.88
N ASN A 271 -21.10 1.95 9.15
CA ASN A 271 -21.88 3.08 9.68
C ASN A 271 -22.63 3.83 8.56
N VAL A 272 -23.59 3.15 7.93
CA VAL A 272 -24.32 3.68 6.77
C VAL A 272 -25.32 4.78 7.11
N GLU A 273 -25.65 4.98 8.38
CA GLU A 273 -26.53 6.07 8.81
C GLU A 273 -25.84 7.43 8.60
N LYS A 274 -24.56 7.50 8.91
CA LYS A 274 -23.74 8.70 8.74
C LYS A 274 -23.07 8.73 7.36
N PHE A 275 -22.72 7.59 6.81
CA PHE A 275 -22.00 7.42 5.55
C PHE A 275 -22.77 6.48 4.61
N PRO A 276 -23.86 6.95 3.95
CA PRO A 276 -24.69 6.13 3.10
C PRO A 276 -23.91 5.42 1.99
N LEU A 277 -24.34 4.20 1.65
CA LEU A 277 -23.82 3.46 0.51
C LEU A 277 -24.23 4.11 -0.80
N THR A 278 -23.31 4.13 -1.77
CA THR A 278 -23.64 4.39 -3.18
C THR A 278 -23.75 3.06 -3.89
N VAL A 279 -24.96 2.71 -4.31
CA VAL A 279 -25.22 1.45 -5.01
C VAL A 279 -25.26 1.72 -6.51
N LEU A 280 -24.38 1.08 -7.26
CA LEU A 280 -24.29 1.16 -8.72
C LEU A 280 -24.91 -0.08 -9.35
N ASP A 281 -25.24 0.01 -10.65
CA ASP A 281 -25.97 -1.07 -11.33
C ASP A 281 -25.08 -2.27 -11.68
N ARG A 282 -23.82 -2.01 -12.06
CA ARG A 282 -22.90 -3.04 -12.56
C ARG A 282 -21.55 -3.00 -11.85
N PRO A 283 -20.89 -4.14 -11.64
CA PRO A 283 -19.56 -4.20 -11.04
C PRO A 283 -18.50 -3.37 -11.78
N ILE A 284 -18.50 -3.33 -13.10
CA ILE A 284 -17.58 -2.50 -13.87
C ILE A 284 -17.68 -1.01 -13.49
N GLU A 285 -18.86 -0.53 -13.09
CA GLU A 285 -19.03 0.87 -12.68
C GLU A 285 -18.35 1.16 -11.35
N SER A 286 -18.49 0.27 -10.36
CA SER A 286 -17.83 0.43 -9.05
C SER A 286 -16.32 0.20 -9.15
N GLU A 287 -15.85 -0.72 -9.98
CA GLU A 287 -14.43 -0.91 -10.31
C GLU A 287 -13.84 0.35 -10.98
N THR A 288 -14.54 0.89 -11.99
CA THR A 288 -14.16 2.15 -12.65
C THR A 288 -14.13 3.32 -11.67
N CYS A 289 -15.08 3.39 -10.74
CA CYS A 289 -15.14 4.44 -9.73
C CYS A 289 -13.84 4.52 -8.92
N LYS A 290 -13.30 3.39 -8.47
CA LYS A 290 -12.02 3.31 -7.74
C LYS A 290 -10.85 3.81 -8.59
N ILE A 291 -10.77 3.34 -9.84
CA ILE A 291 -9.68 3.72 -10.76
C ILE A 291 -9.72 5.20 -11.09
N VAL A 292 -10.91 5.75 -11.37
CA VAL A 292 -11.09 7.19 -11.66
C VAL A 292 -10.74 8.05 -10.45
N GLU A 293 -11.18 7.66 -9.24
CA GLU A 293 -10.87 8.38 -7.99
C GLU A 293 -9.35 8.51 -7.78
N ASN A 294 -8.61 7.41 -7.95
CA ASN A 294 -7.17 7.41 -7.79
C ASN A 294 -6.44 8.13 -8.95
N SER A 295 -6.90 7.97 -10.19
CA SER A 295 -6.35 8.67 -11.35
C SER A 295 -6.55 10.18 -11.28
N TYR A 296 -7.72 10.64 -10.80
CA TYR A 296 -7.98 12.06 -10.57
C TYR A 296 -6.97 12.66 -9.58
N ARG A 297 -6.70 11.96 -8.48
CA ARG A 297 -5.73 12.40 -7.48
C ARG A 297 -4.31 12.46 -8.05
N ALA A 298 -3.91 11.44 -8.81
CA ALA A 298 -2.63 11.40 -9.51
C ALA A 298 -2.48 12.56 -10.50
N THR A 299 -3.55 12.90 -11.22
CA THR A 299 -3.56 13.98 -12.21
C THR A 299 -3.38 15.36 -11.58
N ILE A 300 -4.03 15.66 -10.45
CA ILE A 300 -3.85 16.94 -9.75
C ILE A 300 -2.40 17.10 -9.29
N LEU A 301 -1.78 16.05 -8.80
CA LEU A 301 -0.40 16.08 -8.34
C LEU A 301 0.57 16.31 -9.51
N ALA A 302 0.39 15.61 -10.62
CA ALA A 302 1.19 15.80 -11.83
C ALA A 302 1.06 17.21 -12.41
N PHE A 303 -0.17 17.75 -12.40
CA PHE A 303 -0.42 19.13 -12.83
C PHE A 303 0.37 20.15 -12.00
N LEU A 304 0.39 20.01 -10.69
CA LEU A 304 1.16 20.90 -9.82
C LEU A 304 2.68 20.67 -9.94
N ASP A 305 3.10 19.47 -10.37
CA ASP A 305 4.50 19.22 -10.69
C ASP A 305 4.99 20.06 -11.85
N GLU A 306 4.26 20.13 -12.96
CA GLU A 306 4.61 21.03 -14.08
C GLU A 306 4.73 22.49 -13.63
N TRP A 307 3.77 22.97 -12.85
CA TRP A 307 3.79 24.35 -12.33
C TRP A 307 4.91 24.58 -11.33
N SER A 308 5.40 23.57 -10.67
CA SER A 308 6.57 23.70 -9.79
C SER A 308 7.85 24.01 -10.58
N LEU A 309 8.02 23.38 -11.74
CA LEU A 309 9.14 23.68 -12.64
C LEU A 309 9.09 25.12 -13.17
N PHE A 310 7.88 25.58 -13.51
CA PHE A 310 7.67 26.99 -13.88
C PHE A 310 8.03 27.93 -12.73
N ALA A 311 7.55 27.64 -11.52
CA ALA A 311 7.79 28.44 -10.33
C ALA A 311 9.29 28.56 -9.98
N GLU A 312 10.02 27.46 -10.04
CA GLU A 312 11.47 27.41 -9.79
C GLU A 312 12.26 28.30 -10.76
N ARG A 313 11.87 28.33 -12.04
CA ARG A 313 12.54 29.13 -13.08
C ARG A 313 12.22 30.63 -12.97
N ASN A 314 11.00 30.95 -12.53
CA ASN A 314 10.48 32.33 -12.55
C ASN A 314 10.46 33.03 -11.18
N GLY A 315 11.08 32.44 -10.15
CA GLY A 315 11.16 33.07 -8.84
C GLY A 315 9.84 33.08 -8.07
N VAL A 316 8.90 32.19 -8.41
CA VAL A 316 7.58 32.06 -7.77
C VAL A 316 7.65 31.07 -6.62
N ASP A 317 6.85 31.32 -5.57
CA ASP A 317 6.56 30.35 -4.51
C ASP A 317 5.23 29.66 -4.84
N LEU A 318 5.30 28.44 -5.37
CA LEU A 318 4.11 27.69 -5.75
C LEU A 318 3.26 27.29 -4.53
N ILE A 319 3.86 27.16 -3.35
CA ILE A 319 3.11 26.82 -2.12
C ILE A 319 2.16 27.97 -1.79
N LYS A 320 2.66 29.22 -1.75
CA LYS A 320 1.83 30.39 -1.52
C LYS A 320 0.75 30.57 -2.59
N VAL A 321 1.09 30.26 -3.84
CA VAL A 321 0.11 30.28 -4.95
C VAL A 321 -0.98 29.23 -4.73
N THR A 322 -0.61 28.00 -4.38
CA THR A 322 -1.56 26.91 -4.11
C THR A 322 -2.47 27.24 -2.94
N GLU A 323 -1.93 27.76 -1.83
CA GLU A 323 -2.75 28.18 -0.68
C GLU A 323 -3.72 29.31 -1.04
N ALA A 324 -3.32 30.26 -1.87
CA ALA A 324 -4.20 31.32 -2.35
C ALA A 324 -5.35 30.76 -3.23
N ILE A 325 -5.10 29.72 -4.01
CA ILE A 325 -6.12 29.07 -4.84
C ILE A 325 -7.08 28.25 -3.97
N LYS A 326 -6.60 27.55 -2.94
CA LYS A 326 -7.40 26.70 -2.02
C LYS A 326 -8.47 27.47 -1.24
N VAL A 327 -8.37 28.78 -1.13
CA VAL A 327 -9.41 29.64 -0.53
C VAL A 327 -10.74 29.49 -1.27
N ARG A 328 -10.69 29.18 -2.57
CA ARG A 328 -11.90 28.88 -3.36
C ARG A 328 -12.39 27.47 -3.04
N PRO A 329 -13.64 27.28 -2.55
CA PRO A 329 -14.15 25.97 -2.13
C PRO A 329 -14.01 24.86 -3.17
N THR A 330 -14.20 25.18 -4.46
CA THR A 330 -14.07 24.22 -5.57
C THR A 330 -12.63 23.75 -5.83
N HIS A 331 -11.63 24.37 -5.21
CA HIS A 331 -10.21 24.06 -5.36
C HIS A 331 -9.54 23.72 -4.01
N ALA A 332 -10.31 23.58 -2.94
CA ALA A 332 -9.79 23.33 -1.60
C ALA A 332 -9.04 21.99 -1.46
N ASN A 333 -9.24 21.06 -2.39
CA ASN A 333 -8.60 19.75 -2.43
C ASN A 333 -7.25 19.71 -3.16
N MET A 334 -6.70 20.85 -3.59
CA MET A 334 -5.35 20.91 -4.15
C MET A 334 -4.32 20.45 -3.11
N ILE A 335 -3.38 19.58 -3.54
CA ILE A 335 -2.34 19.00 -2.69
C ILE A 335 -1.00 19.28 -3.35
N PHE A 336 -0.03 19.77 -2.58
CA PHE A 336 1.33 19.96 -3.08
C PHE A 336 2.00 18.59 -3.33
N PRO A 337 2.64 18.36 -4.50
CA PRO A 337 3.05 17.03 -4.92
C PRO A 337 4.23 16.43 -4.14
N GLY A 338 5.10 17.25 -3.53
CA GLY A 338 6.32 16.72 -2.94
C GLY A 338 7.24 16.04 -3.98
N PRO A 339 8.02 15.02 -3.62
CA PRO A 339 8.96 14.33 -4.52
C PRO A 339 8.30 13.26 -5.41
N GLY A 340 6.99 13.22 -5.50
CA GLY A 340 6.19 12.28 -6.29
C GLY A 340 5.07 11.64 -5.49
N ILE A 341 4.28 10.81 -6.17
CA ILE A 341 3.26 10.00 -5.54
C ILE A 341 3.90 8.71 -5.02
N GLY A 342 3.50 8.31 -3.81
CA GLY A 342 3.82 7.00 -3.28
C GLY A 342 2.58 6.27 -2.80
N GLY A 343 2.80 5.21 -2.06
CA GLY A 343 1.77 4.28 -1.62
C GLY A 343 1.40 3.25 -2.67
N TYR A 344 0.63 2.25 -2.25
CA TYR A 344 0.35 1.10 -3.12
C TYR A 344 -0.62 1.38 -4.27
N CYS A 345 -1.51 2.38 -4.13
CA CYS A 345 -2.63 2.57 -5.05
C CYS A 345 -2.33 3.55 -6.20
N LEU A 346 -2.01 4.82 -5.88
CA LEU A 346 -1.93 5.89 -6.87
C LEU A 346 -0.90 5.64 -7.99
N PRO A 347 0.27 5.03 -7.73
CA PRO A 347 1.27 4.79 -8.78
C PRO A 347 0.86 3.73 -9.81
N LYS A 348 -0.14 2.87 -9.51
CA LYS A 348 -0.47 1.71 -10.36
C LYS A 348 -1.91 1.68 -10.87
N ASP A 349 -2.89 2.20 -10.12
CA ASP A 349 -4.30 1.94 -10.39
C ASP A 349 -4.77 2.49 -11.73
N GLY A 350 -4.27 3.65 -12.16
CA GLY A 350 -4.54 4.15 -13.51
C GLY A 350 -4.01 3.22 -14.61
N GLY A 351 -2.91 2.49 -14.35
CA GLY A 351 -2.40 1.44 -15.23
C GLY A 351 -3.37 0.25 -15.36
N LEU A 352 -4.03 -0.13 -14.27
CA LEU A 352 -5.08 -1.16 -14.29
C LEU A 352 -6.22 -0.78 -15.23
N GLY A 353 -6.62 0.50 -15.25
CA GLY A 353 -7.65 1.01 -16.17
C GLY A 353 -7.22 0.93 -17.63
N VAL A 354 -6.00 1.34 -17.95
CA VAL A 354 -5.44 1.28 -19.31
C VAL A 354 -5.34 -0.18 -19.78
N TRP A 355 -4.83 -1.07 -18.93
CA TRP A 355 -4.71 -2.48 -19.22
C TRP A 355 -6.07 -3.16 -19.44
N ALA A 356 -7.05 -2.83 -18.59
CA ALA A 356 -8.41 -3.37 -18.73
C ALA A 356 -9.00 -3.02 -20.09
N TYR A 357 -8.89 -1.76 -20.50
CA TYR A 357 -9.40 -1.30 -21.78
C TYR A 357 -8.75 -2.02 -22.95
N ASN A 358 -7.42 -2.05 -22.97
CA ASN A 358 -6.68 -2.60 -24.11
C ASN A 358 -6.66 -4.13 -24.11
N THR A 359 -6.45 -4.77 -22.94
CA THR A 359 -6.20 -6.23 -22.87
C THR A 359 -7.44 -7.02 -22.50
N LEU A 360 -8.16 -6.62 -21.44
CA LEU A 360 -9.33 -7.37 -20.98
C LEU A 360 -10.53 -7.17 -21.89
N MET A 361 -10.75 -5.93 -22.37
CA MET A 361 -11.86 -5.59 -23.26
C MET A 361 -11.50 -5.63 -24.75
N GLY A 362 -10.20 -5.65 -25.10
CA GLY A 362 -9.71 -5.82 -26.47
C GLY A 362 -9.85 -4.58 -27.36
N PHE A 363 -9.92 -3.36 -26.80
CA PHE A 363 -9.95 -2.14 -27.59
C PHE A 363 -8.54 -1.71 -28.00
N GLU A 364 -8.37 -1.29 -29.24
CA GLU A 364 -7.05 -0.92 -29.80
C GLU A 364 -6.78 0.59 -29.81
N ASP A 365 -7.82 1.41 -29.69
CA ASP A 365 -7.69 2.87 -29.71
C ASP A 365 -7.14 3.43 -28.39
N ASP A 366 -6.29 4.45 -28.49
CA ASP A 366 -5.67 5.10 -27.34
C ASP A 366 -6.54 6.25 -26.82
N ILE A 367 -7.51 5.94 -25.97
CA ILE A 367 -8.38 6.95 -25.34
C ILE A 367 -7.73 7.64 -24.14
N PHE A 368 -6.79 6.98 -23.46
CA PHE A 368 -6.16 7.49 -22.24
C PHE A 368 -4.97 8.38 -22.56
N LYS A 369 -5.13 9.70 -22.50
CA LYS A 369 -4.02 10.66 -22.67
C LYS A 369 -3.47 11.16 -21.34
N ILE A 370 -4.34 11.50 -20.41
CA ILE A 370 -4.00 12.17 -19.14
C ILE A 370 -3.54 11.15 -18.08
N THR A 371 -4.29 10.07 -17.88
CA THR A 371 -4.03 9.12 -16.79
C THR A 371 -2.62 8.50 -16.83
N PRO A 372 -2.14 7.95 -17.98
CA PRO A 372 -0.78 7.44 -18.05
C PRO A 372 0.27 8.53 -17.86
N LEU A 373 0.10 9.68 -18.52
CA LEU A 373 1.04 10.78 -18.42
C LEU A 373 1.17 11.30 -16.98
N ALA A 374 0.06 11.38 -16.25
CA ALA A 374 0.07 11.80 -14.85
C ALA A 374 0.86 10.83 -13.96
N ILE A 375 0.73 9.53 -14.18
CA ILE A 375 1.50 8.54 -13.42
C ILE A 375 2.99 8.64 -13.76
N ASP A 376 3.32 8.75 -15.05
CA ASP A 376 4.71 8.83 -15.53
C ASP A 376 5.44 10.08 -15.00
N ILE A 377 4.75 11.24 -14.96
CA ILE A 377 5.27 12.47 -14.34
C ILE A 377 5.56 12.24 -12.85
N ASN A 378 4.61 11.69 -12.11
CA ASN A 378 4.76 11.45 -10.68
C ASN A 378 5.89 10.44 -10.38
N ASP A 379 5.97 9.33 -11.14
CA ASP A 379 7.02 8.32 -10.98
C ASP A 379 8.43 8.92 -11.13
N THR A 380 8.59 9.86 -12.05
CA THR A 380 9.91 10.44 -12.38
C THR A 380 10.26 11.69 -11.57
N ARG A 381 9.38 12.17 -10.73
CA ARG A 381 9.57 13.40 -9.94
C ARG A 381 10.81 13.37 -9.05
N GLY A 382 11.12 12.24 -8.42
CA GLY A 382 12.32 12.07 -7.60
C GLY A 382 13.62 12.31 -8.35
N LEU A 383 13.66 12.13 -9.69
CA LEU A 383 14.81 12.45 -10.52
C LEU A 383 15.10 13.96 -10.55
N HIS A 384 14.06 14.79 -10.54
CA HIS A 384 14.20 16.24 -10.47
C HIS A 384 14.78 16.67 -9.12
N VAL A 385 14.37 16.05 -8.02
CA VAL A 385 14.98 16.31 -6.70
C VAL A 385 16.48 16.00 -6.71
N ALA A 386 16.90 14.88 -7.30
CA ALA A 386 18.32 14.55 -7.43
C ALA A 386 19.09 15.60 -8.27
N GLN A 387 18.45 16.22 -9.27
CA GLN A 387 19.03 17.35 -10.00
C GLN A 387 19.17 18.60 -9.12
N LEU A 388 18.18 18.91 -8.27
CA LEU A 388 18.26 20.01 -7.31
C LEU A 388 19.41 19.81 -6.32
N VAL A 389 19.62 18.58 -5.81
CA VAL A 389 20.78 18.22 -4.95
C VAL A 389 22.08 18.48 -5.68
N ARG A 390 22.23 17.97 -6.91
CA ARG A 390 23.43 18.18 -7.75
C ARG A 390 23.73 19.67 -7.95
N ASP A 391 22.71 20.44 -8.29
CA ASP A 391 22.87 21.86 -8.56
C ASP A 391 23.14 22.69 -7.30
N ALA A 392 22.63 22.29 -6.13
CA ALA A 392 22.95 22.92 -4.86
C ALA A 392 24.40 22.60 -4.44
N LEU A 393 24.82 21.35 -4.52
CA LEU A 393 26.21 20.95 -4.25
C LEU A 393 27.20 21.69 -5.17
N ARG A 394 26.89 21.78 -6.46
CA ARG A 394 27.72 22.54 -7.43
C ARG A 394 27.85 24.02 -7.04
N ASN A 395 26.78 24.65 -6.55
CA ASN A 395 26.84 26.04 -6.08
C ASN A 395 27.73 26.20 -4.84
N MET A 396 27.99 25.12 -4.11
CA MET A 396 28.93 25.07 -2.98
C MET A 396 30.33 24.56 -3.38
N GLY A 397 30.60 24.36 -4.67
CA GLY A 397 31.87 23.83 -5.16
C GLY A 397 32.09 22.34 -4.93
N LYS A 398 30.99 21.57 -4.68
CA LYS A 398 31.02 20.13 -4.41
C LYS A 398 30.38 19.33 -5.57
N ILE A 399 30.69 18.04 -5.62
CA ILE A 399 30.08 17.10 -6.60
C ILE A 399 29.40 15.95 -5.89
N VAL A 400 28.34 15.42 -6.47
CA VAL A 400 27.54 14.33 -5.86
C VAL A 400 28.40 13.12 -5.50
N ALA A 401 29.28 12.69 -6.41
CA ALA A 401 30.12 11.50 -6.24
C ALA A 401 31.14 11.55 -5.09
N ALA A 402 31.39 12.73 -4.54
CA ALA A 402 32.31 12.94 -3.40
C ALA A 402 31.55 13.54 -2.19
N SER A 403 30.23 13.42 -2.14
CA SER A 403 29.40 14.02 -1.10
C SER A 403 28.63 12.97 -0.31
N LYS A 404 28.51 13.19 1.00
CA LYS A 404 27.58 12.51 1.87
C LYS A 404 26.23 13.23 1.82
N ILE A 405 25.17 12.50 1.55
CA ILE A 405 23.82 13.04 1.34
C ILE A 405 22.85 12.38 2.29
N SER A 406 22.24 13.16 3.16
CA SER A 406 21.23 12.69 4.10
C SER A 406 19.83 12.90 3.54
N VAL A 407 19.05 11.82 3.42
CA VAL A 407 17.64 11.86 2.99
C VAL A 407 16.78 11.67 4.23
N LEU A 408 15.98 12.69 4.58
CA LEU A 408 15.08 12.67 5.72
C LEU A 408 13.67 12.34 5.26
N GLY A 409 13.26 11.10 5.54
CA GLY A 409 12.00 10.49 5.14
C GLY A 409 12.19 9.38 4.10
N ALA A 410 11.86 8.14 4.49
CA ALA A 410 11.82 6.95 3.63
C ALA A 410 10.39 6.60 3.21
N SER A 411 9.40 6.90 4.07
CA SER A 411 8.00 6.63 3.81
C SER A 411 7.44 7.47 2.65
N TYR A 412 6.29 7.06 2.11
CA TYR A 412 5.71 7.77 0.97
C TYR A 412 4.92 9.03 1.37
N ARG A 413 4.57 9.18 2.63
CA ARG A 413 3.84 10.33 3.17
C ARG A 413 4.15 10.57 4.64
N GLU A 414 3.67 11.71 5.16
CA GLU A 414 3.86 12.12 6.55
C GLU A 414 3.28 11.12 7.56
N ASP A 415 4.04 10.89 8.63
CA ASP A 415 3.67 10.20 9.87
C ASP A 415 3.10 8.78 9.69
N VAL A 416 3.63 8.05 8.69
CA VAL A 416 3.37 6.62 8.47
C VAL A 416 4.66 5.87 8.18
N GLY A 417 4.69 4.55 8.43
CA GLY A 417 5.83 3.67 8.17
C GLY A 417 5.83 2.96 6.82
N ASP A 418 4.94 3.33 5.88
CA ASP A 418 4.81 2.67 4.57
C ASP A 418 5.78 3.26 3.55
N THR A 419 6.71 2.45 3.05
CA THR A 419 7.75 2.83 2.08
C THR A 419 7.41 2.51 0.62
N ARG A 420 6.29 1.84 0.37
CA ARG A 420 5.94 1.36 -0.97
C ARG A 420 5.79 2.51 -1.97
N TYR A 421 6.49 2.40 -3.10
CA TYR A 421 6.53 3.43 -4.15
C TYR A 421 6.88 4.84 -3.65
N SER A 422 7.63 4.95 -2.57
CA SER A 422 8.06 6.26 -2.06
C SER A 422 8.88 7.02 -3.10
N GLY A 423 8.57 8.31 -3.29
CA GLY A 423 9.42 9.21 -4.10
C GLY A 423 10.85 9.31 -3.58
N SER A 424 11.06 9.09 -2.28
CA SER A 424 12.37 9.01 -1.66
C SER A 424 13.20 7.84 -2.19
N GLU A 425 12.58 6.71 -2.55
CA GLU A 425 13.30 5.59 -3.18
C GLU A 425 13.97 6.01 -4.49
N VAL A 426 13.24 6.72 -5.33
CA VAL A 426 13.77 7.24 -6.61
C VAL A 426 14.94 8.21 -6.37
N ILE A 427 14.81 9.09 -5.37
CA ILE A 427 15.87 10.04 -4.98
C ILE A 427 17.13 9.30 -4.54
N VAL A 428 17.01 8.35 -3.60
CA VAL A 428 18.12 7.56 -3.05
C VAL A 428 18.80 6.77 -4.15
N ARG A 429 18.04 6.06 -4.99
CA ARG A 429 18.58 5.29 -6.12
C ARG A 429 19.32 6.17 -7.12
N LYS A 430 18.76 7.34 -7.46
CA LYS A 430 19.40 8.24 -8.43
C LYS A 430 20.67 8.88 -7.88
N LEU A 431 20.67 9.32 -6.62
CA LEU A 431 21.88 9.88 -5.99
C LEU A 431 22.99 8.82 -5.83
N THR A 432 22.63 7.58 -5.49
CA THR A 432 23.57 6.44 -5.46
C THR A 432 24.12 6.13 -6.85
N GLU A 433 23.28 6.14 -7.90
CA GLU A 433 23.72 5.98 -9.28
C GLU A 433 24.73 7.07 -9.70
N MET A 434 24.54 8.29 -9.22
CA MET A 434 25.45 9.43 -9.43
C MET A 434 26.74 9.35 -8.60
N GLY A 435 26.89 8.32 -7.77
CA GLY A 435 28.07 8.04 -6.95
C GLY A 435 28.05 8.66 -5.56
N GLY A 436 26.94 9.27 -5.12
CA GLY A 436 26.78 9.84 -3.78
C GLY A 436 26.81 8.77 -2.68
N ASP A 437 27.31 9.16 -1.51
CA ASP A 437 27.19 8.38 -0.26
C ASP A 437 25.89 8.79 0.42
N VAL A 438 24.85 7.92 0.31
CA VAL A 438 23.49 8.26 0.73
C VAL A 438 23.16 7.57 2.05
N GLU A 439 22.81 8.38 3.04
CA GLU A 439 22.28 7.97 4.33
C GLU A 439 20.79 8.35 4.45
N VAL A 440 19.99 7.53 5.13
CA VAL A 440 18.54 7.74 5.25
C VAL A 440 18.15 7.74 6.72
N HIS A 441 17.24 8.62 7.10
CA HIS A 441 16.56 8.59 8.40
C HIS A 441 15.05 8.76 8.22
N ASP A 442 14.29 8.01 9.01
CA ASP A 442 12.83 8.13 9.09
C ASP A 442 12.37 7.75 10.50
N PRO A 443 11.52 8.55 11.17
CA PRO A 443 11.06 8.27 12.54
C PRO A 443 10.10 7.08 12.63
N TYR A 444 9.50 6.65 11.52
CA TYR A 444 8.47 5.59 11.47
C TYR A 444 8.97 4.32 10.75
N VAL A 445 10.13 4.37 10.09
CA VAL A 445 10.69 3.27 9.30
C VAL A 445 11.97 2.77 9.94
N THR A 446 12.01 1.51 10.34
CA THR A 446 13.22 0.84 10.83
C THR A 446 13.88 -0.02 9.75
N HIS A 447 13.10 -0.49 8.79
CA HIS A 447 13.51 -1.33 7.68
C HIS A 447 12.95 -0.78 6.38
N TRP A 448 13.81 -0.57 5.39
CA TRP A 448 13.39 -0.16 4.06
C TRP A 448 13.44 -1.37 3.11
N TRP A 449 12.33 -2.09 3.06
CA TRP A 449 12.21 -3.39 2.40
C TRP A 449 12.62 -3.39 0.93
N GLU A 450 12.39 -2.29 0.21
CA GLU A 450 12.71 -2.15 -1.20
C GLU A 450 14.22 -2.01 -1.46
N LEU A 451 14.99 -1.60 -0.47
CA LEU A 451 16.45 -1.39 -0.55
C LEU A 451 17.22 -2.44 0.24
N GLU A 452 16.76 -2.79 1.41
CA GLU A 452 17.49 -3.64 2.34
C GLU A 452 17.49 -5.11 1.93
N LYS A 453 18.64 -5.78 2.10
CA LYS A 453 18.73 -7.23 2.04
C LYS A 453 18.30 -7.81 3.38
N GLN A 454 17.11 -8.41 3.44
CA GLN A 454 16.56 -9.02 4.62
C GLN A 454 16.84 -10.53 4.61
N GLU A 455 17.40 -11.07 5.72
CA GLU A 455 17.62 -12.50 5.87
C GLU A 455 16.41 -13.22 6.46
N SER A 456 15.74 -12.57 7.43
CA SER A 456 14.62 -13.13 8.19
C SER A 456 13.25 -12.81 7.62
N TYR A 457 13.14 -11.77 6.81
CA TYR A 457 11.87 -11.31 6.25
C TYR A 457 12.04 -10.86 4.80
N PRO A 458 11.39 -11.51 3.84
CA PRO A 458 11.57 -11.20 2.43
C PRO A 458 10.97 -9.84 2.06
N ALA A 459 11.71 -9.06 1.29
CA ALA A 459 11.27 -7.77 0.77
C ALA A 459 10.04 -7.92 -0.16
N PRO A 460 9.17 -6.91 -0.26
CA PRO A 460 8.11 -6.83 -1.26
C PRO A 460 8.65 -6.90 -2.69
N GLY A 461 7.79 -7.34 -3.63
CA GLY A 461 8.19 -7.65 -5.01
C GLY A 461 8.33 -6.47 -5.98
N HIS A 462 8.12 -5.20 -5.58
CA HIS A 462 8.03 -4.06 -6.48
C HIS A 462 9.28 -3.15 -6.53
N SER A 463 10.45 -3.70 -6.30
CA SER A 463 11.70 -2.91 -6.30
C SER A 463 12.02 -2.25 -7.66
N LEU A 464 12.48 -1.00 -7.63
CA LEU A 464 12.97 -0.26 -8.80
C LEU A 464 14.42 -0.58 -9.18
N ALA A 465 15.08 -1.53 -8.51
CA ALA A 465 16.50 -1.84 -8.70
C ALA A 465 16.89 -2.06 -10.18
N ARG A 466 16.01 -2.68 -10.97
CA ARG A 466 16.26 -2.98 -12.39
C ARG A 466 16.40 -1.75 -13.29
N PHE A 467 15.94 -0.58 -12.84
CA PHE A 467 15.99 0.66 -13.62
C PHE A 467 17.21 1.54 -13.35
N PHE A 468 18.01 1.19 -12.33
CA PHE A 468 19.14 1.99 -11.89
C PHE A 468 20.43 1.16 -11.85
N ARG A 469 21.58 1.82 -11.96
CA ARG A 469 22.90 1.22 -11.85
C ARG A 469 23.43 1.29 -10.40
N ASN A 470 24.49 0.53 -10.11
CA ASN A 470 25.21 0.57 -8.81
C ASN A 470 24.31 0.32 -7.57
N GLN A 471 23.27 -0.50 -7.73
CA GLN A 471 22.29 -0.72 -6.66
C GLN A 471 22.79 -1.68 -5.58
N ASP A 472 23.85 -2.45 -5.81
CA ASP A 472 24.45 -3.36 -4.82
C ASP A 472 24.86 -2.64 -3.53
N LYS A 473 25.26 -1.36 -3.61
CA LYS A 473 25.57 -0.52 -2.45
C LYS A 473 24.39 -0.35 -1.51
N LEU A 474 23.16 -0.38 -2.05
CA LEU A 474 21.92 -0.23 -1.28
C LEU A 474 21.43 -1.53 -0.66
N ALA A 475 21.96 -2.69 -1.08
CA ALA A 475 21.52 -4.01 -0.59
C ALA A 475 21.70 -4.18 0.93
N HIS A 476 22.61 -3.42 1.52
CA HIS A 476 22.90 -3.42 2.95
C HIS A 476 22.48 -2.11 3.65
N THR A 477 21.76 -1.25 2.96
CA THR A 477 21.26 0.01 3.52
C THR A 477 20.39 -0.30 4.75
N ARG A 478 20.59 0.49 5.80
CA ARG A 478 19.75 0.49 6.99
C ARG A 478 19.33 1.93 7.24
N VAL A 479 18.09 2.09 7.71
CA VAL A 479 17.65 3.40 8.16
C VAL A 479 18.41 3.78 9.43
N ALA A 480 18.98 4.98 9.47
CA ALA A 480 19.77 5.46 10.60
C ALA A 480 18.92 5.51 11.87
N LYS A 481 19.50 5.06 12.98
CA LYS A 481 18.79 4.96 14.28
C LYS A 481 18.46 6.32 14.91
N SER A 482 19.16 7.37 14.49
CA SER A 482 18.92 8.72 15.00
C SER A 482 19.19 9.76 13.92
N LEU A 483 18.52 10.90 14.05
CA LEU A 483 18.68 12.03 13.17
C LEU A 483 20.13 12.58 13.21
N ASP A 484 20.75 12.62 14.41
CA ASP A 484 22.14 13.06 14.58
C ASP A 484 23.10 12.20 13.75
N ALA A 485 22.95 10.88 13.80
CA ALA A 485 23.79 9.97 13.02
C ALA A 485 23.63 10.18 11.51
N ALA A 486 22.40 10.38 11.05
CA ALA A 486 22.12 10.65 9.64
C ALA A 486 22.73 11.97 9.16
N LEU A 487 22.64 13.02 9.97
CA LEU A 487 23.10 14.37 9.58
C LEU A 487 24.62 14.57 9.73
N GLN A 488 25.29 13.77 10.54
CA GLN A 488 26.72 13.96 10.82
C GLN A 488 27.55 14.00 9.54
N SER A 489 28.29 15.11 9.33
CA SER A 489 29.17 15.35 8.17
C SER A 489 28.45 15.32 6.81
N ALA A 490 27.16 15.60 6.75
CA ALA A 490 26.42 15.64 5.50
C ALA A 490 26.82 16.88 4.66
N ASP A 491 27.06 16.69 3.37
CA ASP A 491 27.25 17.76 2.38
C ASP A 491 25.91 18.27 1.84
N ALA A 492 24.88 17.43 1.87
CA ALA A 492 23.52 17.79 1.50
C ALA A 492 22.49 17.10 2.40
N VAL A 493 21.38 17.80 2.67
CA VAL A 493 20.20 17.29 3.38
C VAL A 493 18.98 17.46 2.51
N VAL A 494 18.26 16.37 2.27
CA VAL A 494 16.99 16.35 1.52
C VAL A 494 15.85 16.15 2.50
N LEU A 495 15.02 17.14 2.67
CA LEU A 495 13.77 17.07 3.43
C LEU A 495 12.70 16.42 2.53
N ALA A 496 12.72 15.08 2.45
CA ALA A 496 11.98 14.32 1.46
C ALA A 496 10.54 14.02 1.87
N VAL A 497 10.26 13.92 3.17
CA VAL A 497 8.90 13.68 3.73
C VAL A 497 8.61 14.63 4.87
N ARG A 498 7.39 15.15 4.91
CA ARG A 498 6.94 16.15 5.87
C ARG A 498 6.50 15.50 7.19
N HIS A 499 7.38 14.75 7.85
CA HIS A 499 7.10 14.22 9.19
C HIS A 499 7.07 15.33 10.24
N GLN A 500 6.17 15.21 11.21
CA GLN A 500 6.08 16.17 12.33
C GLN A 500 7.44 16.33 13.03
N ALA A 501 8.21 15.25 13.16
CA ALA A 501 9.53 15.24 13.77
C ALA A 501 10.57 16.15 13.08
N TYR A 502 10.34 16.52 11.82
CA TYR A 502 11.24 17.39 11.05
C TYR A 502 10.79 18.85 10.96
N LEU A 503 9.54 19.16 11.34
CA LEU A 503 9.01 20.52 11.24
C LEU A 503 9.62 21.48 12.28
N ASP A 504 10.10 20.95 13.39
CA ASP A 504 10.68 21.73 14.48
C ASP A 504 12.22 21.81 14.39
N LEU A 505 12.81 21.48 13.23
CA LEU A 505 14.24 21.53 13.02
C LEU A 505 14.71 22.98 12.80
N ASP A 506 15.37 23.50 13.82
CA ASP A 506 16.01 24.81 13.80
C ASP A 506 17.27 24.81 12.91
N PRO A 507 17.48 25.79 12.01
CA PRO A 507 18.63 25.86 11.13
C PRO A 507 20.00 25.80 11.83
N GLU A 508 20.19 26.49 12.97
CA GLU A 508 21.43 26.47 13.74
C GLU A 508 21.73 25.07 14.28
N ARG A 509 20.70 24.43 14.80
CA ARG A 509 20.82 23.06 15.31
C ARG A 509 21.20 22.08 14.19
N VAL A 510 20.53 22.16 13.03
CA VAL A 510 20.84 21.30 11.88
C VAL A 510 22.27 21.50 11.42
N VAL A 511 22.72 22.76 11.25
CA VAL A 511 24.11 23.07 10.83
C VAL A 511 25.12 22.61 11.88
N ALA A 512 24.80 22.72 13.19
CA ALA A 512 25.64 22.22 14.27
C ALA A 512 25.76 20.69 14.25
N MET A 513 24.68 19.95 13.99
CA MET A 513 24.68 18.49 13.87
C MET A 513 25.49 18.03 12.66
N ILE A 514 25.40 18.74 11.54
CA ILE A 514 26.20 18.49 10.33
C ILE A 514 27.69 18.77 10.58
N GLY A 515 27.99 19.78 11.38
CA GLY A 515 29.36 20.27 11.62
C GLY A 515 29.82 21.36 10.66
N GLY A 516 28.90 21.95 9.87
CA GLY A 516 29.21 23.04 8.93
C GLY A 516 28.11 23.27 7.88
N PRO A 517 28.33 24.22 6.94
CA PRO A 517 27.37 24.54 5.89
C PRO A 517 27.14 23.37 4.93
N ALA A 518 25.85 23.14 4.56
CA ALA A 518 25.44 22.10 3.63
C ALA A 518 24.39 22.61 2.63
N ALA A 519 24.13 21.82 1.59
CA ALA A 519 23.02 22.01 0.69
C ALA A 519 21.71 21.50 1.33
N ILE A 520 20.68 22.33 1.42
CA ILE A 520 19.38 22.00 2.01
C ILE A 520 18.34 21.98 0.89
N ILE A 521 17.68 20.83 0.70
CA ILE A 521 16.67 20.65 -0.35
C ILE A 521 15.31 20.39 0.29
N ASP A 522 14.39 21.34 0.12
CA ASP A 522 13.03 21.28 0.68
C ASP A 522 12.04 20.75 -0.35
N CYS A 523 11.57 19.51 -0.18
CA CYS A 523 10.65 18.86 -1.10
C CYS A 523 9.17 19.15 -0.81
N PHE A 524 8.81 19.60 0.39
CA PHE A 524 7.40 19.78 0.81
C PHE A 524 7.05 21.17 1.33
N GLY A 525 7.94 22.17 1.18
CA GLY A 525 7.72 23.49 1.73
C GLY A 525 7.72 23.51 3.26
N MET A 526 8.60 22.74 3.85
CA MET A 526 8.76 22.65 5.31
C MET A 526 9.43 23.88 5.89
N LEU A 527 10.25 24.57 5.10
CA LEU A 527 10.99 25.75 5.53
C LEU A 527 10.18 27.02 5.22
N ASP A 528 10.00 27.87 6.20
CA ASP A 528 9.49 29.21 5.99
C ASP A 528 10.59 30.17 5.46
N ASP A 529 10.19 31.39 5.07
CA ASP A 529 11.13 32.39 4.52
C ASP A 529 12.22 32.79 5.53
N ALA A 530 11.93 32.74 6.84
CA ALA A 530 12.89 33.06 7.90
C ALA A 530 13.94 31.96 8.05
N SER A 531 13.54 30.70 8.07
CA SER A 531 14.43 29.54 8.10
C SER A 531 15.32 29.48 6.85
N ILE A 532 14.76 29.75 5.66
CA ILE A 532 15.53 29.82 4.42
C ILE A 532 16.58 30.91 4.49
N ARG A 533 16.21 32.11 4.95
CA ARG A 533 17.15 33.22 5.15
C ARG A 533 18.26 32.81 6.11
N ARG A 534 17.89 32.17 7.23
CA ARG A 534 18.84 31.76 8.26
C ARG A 534 19.85 30.72 7.74
N TYR A 535 19.39 29.75 6.95
CA TYR A 535 20.33 28.81 6.29
C TYR A 535 21.32 29.53 5.38
N PHE A 536 20.91 30.54 4.61
CA PHE A 536 21.84 31.32 3.79
C PHE A 536 22.83 32.12 4.64
N GLU A 537 22.43 32.72 5.74
CA GLU A 537 23.29 33.42 6.69
C GLU A 537 24.32 32.49 7.32
N LEU A 538 23.97 31.21 7.55
CA LEU A 538 24.87 30.17 8.03
C LEU A 538 25.79 29.58 6.91
N GLY A 539 25.73 30.13 5.70
CA GLY A 539 26.58 29.71 4.57
C GLY A 539 26.04 28.50 3.80
N CYS A 540 24.84 28.03 4.09
CA CYS A 540 24.20 26.93 3.38
C CYS A 540 23.70 27.36 1.99
N GLU A 541 23.47 26.41 1.11
CA GLU A 541 22.73 26.58 -0.14
C GLU A 541 21.35 25.96 0.00
N VAL A 542 20.28 26.70 -0.34
CA VAL A 542 18.90 26.21 -0.23
C VAL A 542 18.27 26.12 -1.61
N LYS A 543 17.59 25.00 -1.88
CA LYS A 543 16.69 24.80 -3.02
C LYS A 543 15.42 24.09 -2.55
N GLY A 544 14.35 24.14 -3.36
CA GLY A 544 13.13 23.43 -3.02
C GLY A 544 12.21 23.26 -4.23
N LEU A 545 11.37 22.22 -4.18
CA LEU A 545 10.39 21.94 -5.21
C LEU A 545 9.32 23.06 -5.27
N GLY A 546 9.21 23.68 -6.46
CA GLY A 546 8.26 24.79 -6.67
C GLY A 546 8.61 26.08 -5.91
N ARG A 547 9.83 26.22 -5.40
CA ARG A 547 10.24 27.33 -4.52
C ARG A 547 11.24 28.28 -5.17
N GLY A 548 10.90 28.80 -6.34
CA GLY A 548 11.74 29.72 -7.08
C GLY A 548 12.11 31.01 -6.34
N HIS A 549 11.26 31.48 -5.41
CA HIS A 549 11.48 32.69 -4.60
C HIS A 549 12.71 32.60 -3.68
N VAL A 550 13.21 31.39 -3.40
CA VAL A 550 14.41 31.15 -2.60
C VAL A 550 15.61 31.92 -3.18
N LYS A 551 15.68 32.06 -4.51
CA LYS A 551 16.72 32.84 -5.16
C LYS A 551 16.70 34.33 -4.74
N ARG A 552 15.52 34.92 -4.62
CA ARG A 552 15.35 36.30 -4.16
C ARG A 552 15.81 36.47 -2.72
N ILE A 553 15.49 35.51 -1.83
CA ILE A 553 15.94 35.55 -0.43
C ILE A 553 17.46 35.47 -0.38
N LYS A 554 18.07 34.60 -1.17
CA LYS A 554 19.54 34.49 -1.30
C LYS A 554 20.18 35.81 -1.71
N ASP A 555 19.65 36.48 -2.75
CA ASP A 555 20.17 37.74 -3.24
C ASP A 555 20.05 38.85 -2.17
N GLN A 556 18.98 38.87 -1.37
CA GLN A 556 18.83 39.81 -0.25
C GLN A 556 19.82 39.56 0.89
N VAL A 557 20.19 38.31 1.18
CA VAL A 557 21.18 37.99 2.22
C VAL A 557 22.60 38.37 1.74
N ARG A 558 22.90 38.18 0.44
CA ARG A 558 24.20 38.51 -0.13
C ARG A 558 24.42 40.00 -0.34
N ASN A 559 23.38 40.74 -0.61
CA ASN A 559 23.38 42.17 -0.87
C ASN A 559 22.38 42.86 0.05
N PRO A 560 22.66 42.97 1.37
CA PRO A 560 21.78 43.68 2.29
C PRO A 560 21.69 45.17 1.87
N CYS A 561 20.45 45.69 1.68
CA CYS A 561 20.23 47.10 1.34
C CYS A 561 20.65 48.03 2.47
#